data_dc50bd9bc04b5879ecd3378c4ced7e7a
#
_entry.id   dc50bd9bc04b5879ecd3378c4ced7e7a
#
_cell.length_a   1.000
_cell.length_b   1.000
_cell.length_c   1.000
_cell.angle_alpha   90.00
_cell.angle_beta   90.00
_cell.angle_gamma   90.00
#
_symmetry.space_group_name_H-M   'P 1'
#
loop_
_entity.id
_entity.type
_entity.pdbx_description
1 polymer ?
#
loop_
_entity_poly.entity_id
_entity_poly.type
_entity_poly.pdbx_seq_one_letter_code
_entity_poly.pdbx_strand_id
1 'polypeptide(L)'
;MSQQQEQSPSLDDCLKLLKGERDEQRLAGLLLLTKFCRGDDHASIRRAYDAVGSQFLDRLLRTGMRKGPNGGSDNDNRDAYLQLSVTVLATLCRVPEIASSKEMVSKIPVVLEVMSKESVSPVLEECYEFLYLTSSTNEDGVTTLFESDGIRILASPISTFTDGSHLMELSMKLVQLMLSKVSLGIITDACLVEMSTIVAAIIRQFAMLHNALKFDALHLLSAIFSSDYSGPLKEELGRKTNNHWPDYLLIGVVAILQNRVAPAEKLHSLVLAETAISIMGERWLINPVKLPNMQEQVPPDRCLLLVLESSRVEVAVLLNDIAYLKYEASKNTSSTMESILSKRRHLGIAFSLVEKIIRLISTIGEEEGSLVDDNTFVKVINGLNETIAVVLEYLQDAKDHGQKKGDDLLASVRVVGSYLAETPMACKEKVRELLAYMLSVEGEDEPSSPFSSVCFLMPLLCQITMDFEGCKSLVSSGGHRAIVQCLVKLVGQNALTDSSGGIFLACDTVLNLLIKREELQLSMDASLYIDLLKALTYWADIFLLAYNSLGNKLCS
;
A
#
# COMPACT_ATOMS: atom_id res chain seq x y z
N MET A 1 30.19 3.01 69.66
CA MET A 1 29.76 3.70 68.45
C MET A 1 29.00 2.69 67.61
N SER A 2 27.68 2.78 67.74
CA SER A 2 26.76 1.87 67.03
C SER A 2 26.67 2.31 65.57
N GLN A 3 27.09 1.45 64.64
CA GLN A 3 26.77 1.65 63.21
C GLN A 3 25.27 1.46 63.05
N GLN A 4 24.56 2.56 62.83
CA GLN A 4 23.21 2.50 62.28
C GLN A 4 23.35 1.98 60.83
N GLN A 5 22.98 0.71 60.60
CA GLN A 5 22.68 0.20 59.29
C GLN A 5 21.51 1.03 58.75
N GLU A 6 21.77 1.90 57.76
CA GLU A 6 20.72 2.51 56.93
C GLU A 6 19.95 1.36 56.25
N GLN A 7 18.83 1.01 56.84
CA GLN A 7 17.88 0.08 56.20
C GLN A 7 17.41 0.73 54.90
N SER A 8 17.71 0.15 53.77
CA SER A 8 17.14 0.56 52.49
C SER A 8 15.61 0.60 52.62
N PRO A 9 14.93 1.65 52.17
CA PRO A 9 13.49 1.79 52.30
C PRO A 9 12.79 0.58 51.67
N SER A 10 11.76 0.06 52.33
CA SER A 10 10.95 -1.07 51.87
C SER A 10 9.73 -0.60 51.05
N LEU A 11 9.14 -1.52 50.26
CA LEU A 11 7.87 -1.21 49.55
C LEU A 11 6.76 -0.78 50.55
N ASP A 12 6.71 -1.41 51.74
CA ASP A 12 5.71 -1.03 52.75
C ASP A 12 5.92 0.37 53.32
N ASP A 13 7.15 0.86 53.41
CA ASP A 13 7.42 2.25 53.77
C ASP A 13 7.02 3.21 52.66
N CYS A 14 7.24 2.85 51.41
CA CYS A 14 6.74 3.59 50.24
C CYS A 14 5.21 3.70 50.28
N LEU A 15 4.49 2.60 50.53
CA LEU A 15 3.03 2.57 50.60
C LEU A 15 2.47 3.40 51.78
N LYS A 16 3.16 3.44 52.92
CA LYS A 16 2.81 4.34 54.05
C LYS A 16 2.92 5.82 53.66
N LEU A 17 4.01 6.18 52.95
CA LEU A 17 4.19 7.57 52.46
C LEU A 17 3.09 7.94 51.44
N LEU A 18 2.75 7.06 50.53
CA LEU A 18 1.69 7.29 49.53
C LEU A 18 0.30 7.51 50.15
N LYS A 19 0.02 6.88 51.29
CA LYS A 19 -1.20 7.10 52.09
C LYS A 19 -1.16 8.28 53.03
N GLY A 20 -0.03 8.99 53.08
CA GLY A 20 0.15 10.16 53.97
C GLY A 20 -0.83 11.27 53.67
N GLU A 21 -1.14 12.11 54.66
CA GLU A 21 -2.07 13.25 54.55
C GLU A 21 -1.46 14.44 53.83
N ARG A 22 -0.12 14.58 53.88
CA ARG A 22 0.61 15.73 53.29
C ARG A 22 1.08 15.38 51.89
N ASP A 23 0.95 16.35 50.98
CA ASP A 23 1.38 16.20 49.59
C ASP A 23 2.89 15.93 49.44
N GLU A 24 3.75 16.49 50.35
CA GLU A 24 5.18 16.22 50.36
C GLU A 24 5.51 14.74 50.68
N GLN A 25 4.75 14.14 51.59
CA GLN A 25 4.90 12.72 51.94
C GLN A 25 4.50 11.84 50.75
N ARG A 26 3.39 12.15 50.10
CA ARG A 26 2.92 11.45 48.93
C ARG A 26 3.88 11.58 47.75
N LEU A 27 4.46 12.77 47.54
CA LEU A 27 5.49 13.01 46.53
C LEU A 27 6.73 12.14 46.78
N ALA A 28 7.22 12.10 48.03
CA ALA A 28 8.34 11.24 48.42
C ALA A 28 8.01 9.77 48.21
N GLY A 29 6.77 9.35 48.46
CA GLY A 29 6.27 8.02 48.14
C GLY A 29 6.29 7.71 46.63
N LEU A 30 5.88 8.65 45.77
CA LEU A 30 5.94 8.46 44.30
C LEU A 30 7.39 8.36 43.79
N LEU A 31 8.32 9.13 44.31
CA LEU A 31 9.74 9.06 43.98
C LEU A 31 10.34 7.68 44.37
N LEU A 32 9.93 7.13 45.50
CA LEU A 32 10.33 5.78 45.90
C LEU A 32 9.66 4.70 45.03
N LEU A 33 8.41 4.90 44.63
CA LEU A 33 7.66 3.96 43.79
C LEU A 33 8.39 3.66 42.48
N THR A 34 8.96 4.66 41.81
CA THR A 34 9.72 4.46 40.57
C THR A 34 10.96 3.57 40.73
N LYS A 35 11.45 3.38 41.97
CA LYS A 35 12.55 2.46 42.30
C LYS A 35 12.08 1.03 42.56
N PHE A 36 10.90 0.86 43.14
CA PHE A 36 10.37 -0.44 43.56
C PHE A 36 9.55 -1.13 42.47
N CYS A 37 8.81 -0.38 41.67
CA CYS A 37 8.01 -0.92 40.56
C CYS A 37 8.84 -1.05 39.28
N ARG A 38 9.98 -1.74 39.34
CA ARG A 38 10.80 -2.06 38.18
C ARG A 38 10.46 -3.46 37.68
N GLY A 39 10.18 -3.58 36.37
CA GLY A 39 9.83 -4.84 35.75
C GLY A 39 8.36 -5.23 35.92
N ASP A 40 8.05 -6.53 35.85
CA ASP A 40 6.69 -7.08 35.75
C ASP A 40 6.08 -7.48 37.13
N ASP A 41 6.45 -6.78 38.23
CA ASP A 41 5.83 -7.03 39.53
C ASP A 41 4.44 -6.40 39.63
N HIS A 42 3.48 -7.02 38.95
CA HIS A 42 2.09 -6.59 38.92
C HIS A 42 1.45 -6.49 40.31
N ALA A 43 1.87 -7.32 41.28
CA ALA A 43 1.30 -7.28 42.65
C ALA A 43 1.72 -6.00 43.40
N SER A 44 2.99 -5.61 43.34
CA SER A 44 3.48 -4.36 43.92
C SER A 44 2.87 -3.16 43.25
N ILE A 45 2.73 -3.16 41.91
CA ILE A 45 2.12 -2.08 41.15
C ILE A 45 0.63 -1.88 41.55
N ARG A 46 -0.15 -2.96 41.70
CA ARG A 46 -1.54 -2.87 42.18
C ARG A 46 -1.65 -2.26 43.56
N ARG A 47 -0.84 -2.73 44.52
CA ARG A 47 -0.78 -2.18 45.87
C ARG A 47 -0.44 -0.68 45.88
N ALA A 48 0.44 -0.28 44.97
CA ALA A 48 0.82 1.11 44.81
C ALA A 48 -0.33 1.95 44.22
N TYR A 49 -1.02 1.44 43.19
CA TYR A 49 -2.18 2.08 42.60
C TYR A 49 -3.28 2.36 43.63
N ASP A 50 -3.61 1.35 44.45
CA ASP A 50 -4.60 1.49 45.52
C ASP A 50 -4.18 2.51 46.59
N ALA A 51 -2.86 2.68 46.81
CA ALA A 51 -2.34 3.61 47.80
C ALA A 51 -2.25 5.07 47.30
N VAL A 52 -1.93 5.27 46.00
CA VAL A 52 -1.74 6.61 45.41
C VAL A 52 -3.07 7.37 45.28
N GLY A 53 -4.10 6.70 44.76
CA GLY A 53 -5.37 7.32 44.40
C GLY A 53 -5.26 8.28 43.21
N SER A 54 -6.27 8.26 42.35
CA SER A 54 -6.28 8.97 41.07
C SER A 54 -6.21 10.50 41.20
N GLN A 55 -6.91 11.04 42.18
CA GLN A 55 -7.02 12.48 42.37
C GLN A 55 -5.67 13.19 42.66
N PHE A 56 -4.75 12.49 43.31
CA PHE A 56 -3.43 13.04 43.60
C PHE A 56 -2.58 13.15 42.33
N LEU A 57 -2.60 12.09 41.48
CA LEU A 57 -1.90 12.10 40.20
C LEU A 57 -2.46 13.18 39.25
N ASP A 58 -3.78 13.37 39.22
CA ASP A 58 -4.40 14.42 38.42
C ASP A 58 -3.98 15.84 38.87
N ARG A 59 -3.91 16.07 40.19
CA ARG A 59 -3.44 17.34 40.71
C ARG A 59 -1.96 17.58 40.36
N LEU A 60 -1.13 16.56 40.51
CA LEU A 60 0.29 16.64 40.22
C LEU A 60 0.56 16.96 38.75
N LEU A 61 -0.15 16.24 37.86
CA LEU A 61 -0.06 16.43 36.41
C LEU A 61 -0.48 17.86 36.01
N ARG A 62 -1.64 18.31 36.50
CA ARG A 62 -2.13 19.69 36.26
C ARG A 62 -1.22 20.77 36.84
N THR A 63 -0.56 20.51 37.98
CA THR A 63 0.40 21.45 38.58
C THR A 63 1.63 21.59 37.71
N GLY A 64 2.17 20.48 37.18
CA GLY A 64 3.30 20.50 36.24
C GLY A 64 2.97 21.21 34.91
N MET A 65 1.71 21.16 34.44
CA MET A 65 1.28 21.80 33.18
C MET A 65 1.01 23.31 33.30
N ARG A 66 0.83 23.89 34.49
CA ARG A 66 0.50 25.32 34.68
C ARG A 66 1.71 26.20 34.42
N LYS A 67 1.65 27.08 33.40
CA LYS A 67 2.63 28.13 33.17
C LYS A 67 2.50 29.19 34.28
N GLY A 68 3.55 29.42 35.06
CA GLY A 68 3.60 30.54 36.04
C GLY A 68 3.94 31.86 35.37
N PRO A 69 3.55 32.98 35.97
CA PRO A 69 3.80 34.31 35.42
C PRO A 69 5.26 34.79 35.51
N ASN A 70 6.14 34.08 36.23
CA ASN A 70 7.55 34.48 36.44
C ASN A 70 8.51 33.34 36.06
N GLY A 71 9.38 33.56 35.06
CA GLY A 71 10.47 32.66 34.68
C GLY A 71 11.58 32.67 35.75
N GLY A 72 11.55 31.68 36.64
CA GLY A 72 12.55 31.49 37.69
C GLY A 72 12.55 30.05 38.18
N SER A 73 13.22 29.71 39.26
CA SER A 73 13.42 28.37 39.85
C SER A 73 12.14 27.52 40.04
N ASP A 74 10.96 28.10 39.86
CA ASP A 74 9.69 27.40 39.82
C ASP A 74 9.48 26.50 38.57
N ASN A 75 10.20 26.75 37.47
CA ASN A 75 10.08 25.90 36.27
C ASN A 75 10.72 24.54 36.47
N ASP A 76 11.89 24.43 37.08
CA ASP A 76 12.59 23.17 37.32
C ASP A 76 11.75 22.20 38.19
N ASN A 77 11.04 22.71 39.17
CA ASN A 77 10.17 21.91 40.02
C ASN A 77 8.93 21.40 39.26
N ARG A 78 8.41 22.16 38.30
CA ARG A 78 7.24 21.78 37.50
C ARG A 78 7.57 20.66 36.52
N ASP A 79 8.69 20.79 35.81
CA ASP A 79 9.16 19.77 34.89
C ASP A 79 9.42 18.43 35.63
N ALA A 80 9.99 18.52 36.86
CA ALA A 80 10.16 17.36 37.72
C ALA A 80 8.82 16.73 38.15
N TYR A 81 7.79 17.54 38.47
CA TYR A 81 6.44 17.03 38.79
C TYR A 81 5.77 16.41 37.60
N LEU A 82 5.90 17.01 36.41
CA LEU A 82 5.36 16.48 35.15
C LEU A 82 6.01 15.16 34.84
N GLN A 83 7.35 15.09 34.85
CA GLN A 83 8.10 13.85 34.60
C GLN A 83 7.69 12.76 35.58
N LEU A 84 7.67 13.05 36.87
CA LEU A 84 7.31 12.04 37.87
C LEU A 84 5.88 11.52 37.68
N SER A 85 4.92 12.41 37.40
CA SER A 85 3.52 12.01 37.22
C SER A 85 3.33 11.13 36.00
N VAL A 86 3.96 11.44 34.86
CA VAL A 86 3.87 10.64 33.64
C VAL A 86 4.59 9.31 33.79
N THR A 87 5.80 9.29 34.38
CA THR A 87 6.54 8.04 34.67
C THR A 87 5.74 7.11 35.57
N VAL A 88 5.07 7.66 36.60
CA VAL A 88 4.22 6.85 37.49
C VAL A 88 3.00 6.34 36.73
N LEU A 89 2.33 7.16 35.91
CA LEU A 89 1.20 6.71 35.07
C LEU A 89 1.59 5.58 34.14
N ALA A 90 2.69 5.71 33.41
CA ALA A 90 3.21 4.66 32.53
C ALA A 90 3.52 3.37 33.31
N THR A 91 4.17 3.51 34.49
CA THR A 91 4.48 2.36 35.37
C THR A 91 3.23 1.65 35.86
N LEU A 92 2.18 2.38 36.27
CA LEU A 92 0.91 1.79 36.71
C LEU A 92 0.18 1.07 35.59
N CYS A 93 0.24 1.62 34.37
CA CYS A 93 -0.39 1.02 33.18
C CYS A 93 0.30 -0.25 32.67
N ARG A 94 1.44 -0.67 33.21
CA ARG A 94 2.02 -2.00 32.93
C ARG A 94 1.14 -3.13 33.44
N VAL A 95 0.22 -2.84 34.36
CA VAL A 95 -0.84 -3.78 34.77
C VAL A 95 -2.05 -3.59 33.86
N PRO A 96 -2.45 -4.59 33.03
CA PRO A 96 -3.50 -4.44 32.04
C PRO A 96 -4.86 -4.00 32.61
N GLU A 97 -5.23 -4.46 33.81
CA GLU A 97 -6.47 -4.11 34.45
C GLU A 97 -6.52 -2.63 34.89
N ILE A 98 -5.35 -2.06 35.24
CA ILE A 98 -5.24 -0.63 35.54
C ILE A 98 -5.28 0.15 34.24
N ALA A 99 -4.50 -0.26 33.24
CA ALA A 99 -4.43 0.40 31.93
C ALA A 99 -5.80 0.48 31.24
N SER A 100 -6.61 -0.59 31.35
CA SER A 100 -7.95 -0.66 30.77
C SER A 100 -9.03 0.11 31.54
N SER A 101 -8.69 0.69 32.69
CA SER A 101 -9.67 1.42 33.52
C SER A 101 -10.13 2.72 32.85
N LYS A 102 -11.41 3.07 33.00
CA LYS A 102 -11.97 4.35 32.51
C LYS A 102 -11.20 5.57 33.02
N GLU A 103 -10.64 5.44 34.21
CA GLU A 103 -9.83 6.47 34.82
C GLU A 103 -8.54 6.73 34.03
N MET A 104 -7.81 5.68 33.60
CA MET A 104 -6.61 5.84 32.78
C MET A 104 -6.94 6.32 31.36
N VAL A 105 -7.99 5.79 30.75
CA VAL A 105 -8.48 6.26 29.44
C VAL A 105 -8.79 7.77 29.49
N SER A 106 -9.43 8.27 30.55
CA SER A 106 -9.75 9.69 30.69
C SER A 106 -8.53 10.62 30.80
N LYS A 107 -7.32 10.07 31.02
CA LYS A 107 -6.07 10.85 31.08
C LYS A 107 -5.39 11.00 29.71
N ILE A 108 -5.80 10.24 28.69
CA ILE A 108 -5.22 10.32 27.34
C ILE A 108 -5.17 11.76 26.81
N PRO A 109 -6.27 12.56 26.84
CA PRO A 109 -6.23 13.94 26.33
C PRO A 109 -5.21 14.82 27.05
N VAL A 110 -5.05 14.62 28.38
CA VAL A 110 -4.11 15.39 29.19
C VAL A 110 -2.66 15.03 28.87
N VAL A 111 -2.37 13.74 28.67
CA VAL A 111 -1.03 13.27 28.26
C VAL A 111 -0.70 13.78 26.85
N LEU A 112 -1.65 13.79 25.93
CA LEU A 112 -1.48 14.39 24.60
C LEU A 112 -1.21 15.92 24.68
N GLU A 113 -1.86 16.61 25.60
CA GLU A 113 -1.59 18.04 25.86
C GLU A 113 -0.14 18.26 26.38
N VAL A 114 0.37 17.36 27.22
CA VAL A 114 1.78 17.37 27.65
C VAL A 114 2.70 17.22 26.44
N MET A 115 2.47 16.22 25.59
CA MET A 115 3.29 15.99 24.39
C MET A 115 3.27 17.17 23.41
N SER A 116 2.14 17.87 23.29
CA SER A 116 2.04 19.04 22.41
C SER A 116 2.86 20.26 22.88
N LYS A 117 3.13 20.35 24.19
CA LYS A 117 3.90 21.46 24.80
C LYS A 117 5.39 21.13 24.92
N GLU A 118 5.74 19.89 25.08
CA GLU A 118 7.07 19.40 25.46
C GLU A 118 7.66 18.49 24.35
N SER A 119 7.90 19.06 23.17
CA SER A 119 8.34 18.27 21.99
C SER A 119 9.74 17.63 22.09
N VAL A 120 10.57 17.98 23.08
CA VAL A 120 11.96 17.50 23.26
C VAL A 120 12.27 17.15 24.72
N SER A 121 11.33 16.60 25.46
CA SER A 121 11.47 16.31 26.88
C SER A 121 11.80 14.82 27.12
N PRO A 122 12.57 14.46 28.17
CA PRO A 122 12.75 13.07 28.60
C PRO A 122 11.43 12.39 29.00
N VAL A 123 10.35 13.15 29.18
CA VAL A 123 8.99 12.67 29.49
C VAL A 123 8.29 12.07 28.27
N LEU A 124 8.79 12.34 27.06
CA LEU A 124 8.10 11.93 25.83
C LEU A 124 7.98 10.40 25.70
N GLU A 125 9.01 9.68 26.10
CA GLU A 125 9.01 8.20 26.02
C GLU A 125 7.95 7.58 26.93
N GLU A 126 7.83 8.06 28.16
CA GLU A 126 6.81 7.63 29.12
C GLU A 126 5.39 8.01 28.66
N CYS A 127 5.22 9.16 27.99
CA CYS A 127 3.95 9.52 27.37
C CYS A 127 3.54 8.49 26.30
N TYR A 128 4.45 8.14 25.40
CA TYR A 128 4.20 7.13 24.37
C TYR A 128 3.92 5.74 24.98
N GLU A 129 4.70 5.33 26.03
CA GLU A 129 4.47 4.08 26.76
C GLU A 129 3.06 4.06 27.39
N PHE A 130 2.67 5.14 28.07
CA PHE A 130 1.33 5.28 28.65
C PHE A 130 0.23 5.17 27.61
N LEU A 131 0.33 5.92 26.51
CA LEU A 131 -0.66 5.90 25.42
C LEU A 131 -0.76 4.51 24.80
N TYR A 132 0.37 3.84 24.57
CA TYR A 132 0.39 2.50 24.00
C TYR A 132 -0.27 1.47 24.95
N LEU A 133 0.14 1.44 26.22
CA LEU A 133 -0.40 0.50 27.20
C LEU A 133 -1.90 0.68 27.41
N THR A 134 -2.37 1.94 27.50
CA THR A 134 -3.80 2.24 27.71
C THR A 134 -4.61 1.89 26.45
N SER A 135 -4.11 2.23 25.25
CA SER A 135 -4.84 1.97 24.00
C SER A 135 -4.78 0.50 23.57
N SER A 136 -3.73 -0.25 23.92
CA SER A 136 -3.63 -1.67 23.58
C SER A 136 -4.55 -2.58 24.41
N THR A 137 -4.95 -2.13 25.61
CA THR A 137 -5.78 -2.90 26.54
C THR A 137 -7.26 -2.55 26.49
N ASN A 138 -7.64 -1.41 25.90
CA ASN A 138 -9.03 -0.93 25.85
C ASN A 138 -9.35 -0.26 24.52
N GLU A 139 -10.43 -0.68 23.86
CA GLU A 139 -10.92 -0.09 22.62
C GLU A 139 -11.32 1.39 22.77
N ASP A 140 -11.91 1.77 23.91
CA ASP A 140 -12.23 3.16 24.23
C ASP A 140 -10.95 4.02 24.28
N GLY A 141 -9.81 3.43 24.65
CA GLY A 141 -8.51 4.10 24.64
C GLY A 141 -8.08 4.50 23.23
N VAL A 142 -8.24 3.63 22.25
CA VAL A 142 -7.91 3.94 20.84
C VAL A 142 -8.82 5.03 20.29
N THR A 143 -10.14 4.93 20.58
CA THR A 143 -11.12 5.93 20.15
C THR A 143 -10.81 7.29 20.77
N THR A 144 -10.55 7.34 22.09
CA THR A 144 -10.21 8.57 22.80
C THR A 144 -8.91 9.18 22.26
N LEU A 145 -7.89 8.35 21.95
CA LEU A 145 -6.63 8.79 21.36
C LEU A 145 -6.87 9.47 20.00
N PHE A 146 -7.69 8.88 19.15
CA PHE A 146 -8.01 9.45 17.83
C PHE A 146 -8.82 10.75 17.97
N GLU A 147 -9.90 10.75 18.76
CA GLU A 147 -10.78 11.91 18.97
C GLU A 147 -10.07 13.10 19.63
N SER A 148 -8.97 12.85 20.37
CA SER A 148 -8.16 13.87 21.02
C SER A 148 -6.98 14.38 20.17
N ASP A 149 -7.10 14.36 18.84
CA ASP A 149 -6.03 14.81 17.90
C ASP A 149 -4.74 13.98 17.99
N GLY A 150 -4.80 12.72 18.40
CA GLY A 150 -3.63 11.86 18.60
C GLY A 150 -2.74 11.76 17.35
N ILE A 151 -3.30 11.60 16.15
CA ILE A 151 -2.53 11.54 14.88
C ILE A 151 -1.71 12.81 14.67
N ARG A 152 -2.30 14.00 14.89
CA ARG A 152 -1.63 15.28 14.71
C ARG A 152 -0.47 15.44 15.69
N ILE A 153 -0.68 15.06 16.95
CA ILE A 153 0.33 15.17 18.00
C ILE A 153 1.46 14.18 17.78
N LEU A 154 1.17 12.94 17.34
CA LEU A 154 2.18 11.94 17.01
C LEU A 154 3.02 12.34 15.79
N ALA A 155 2.43 12.97 14.79
CA ALA A 155 3.12 13.40 13.58
C ALA A 155 4.16 14.50 13.82
N SER A 156 3.90 15.39 14.78
CA SER A 156 4.74 16.55 15.02
C SER A 156 6.21 16.21 15.34
N PRO A 157 6.54 15.32 16.30
CA PRO A 157 7.93 14.99 16.65
C PRO A 157 8.52 13.84 15.83
N ILE A 158 7.72 13.08 15.06
CA ILE A 158 8.15 11.78 14.48
C ILE A 158 9.37 11.89 13.57
N SER A 159 9.51 13.00 12.84
CA SER A 159 10.66 13.26 11.95
C SER A 159 11.97 13.52 12.70
N THR A 160 11.91 13.84 14.00
CA THR A 160 13.08 14.11 14.84
C THR A 160 13.60 12.87 15.56
N PHE A 161 12.84 11.78 15.56
CA PHE A 161 13.23 10.55 16.22
C PHE A 161 14.40 9.87 15.51
N THR A 162 15.32 9.35 16.31
CA THR A 162 16.42 8.54 15.79
C THR A 162 15.91 7.22 15.23
N ASP A 163 16.54 6.76 14.14
CA ASP A 163 16.16 5.51 13.49
C ASP A 163 16.31 4.33 14.46
N GLY A 164 15.26 3.51 14.58
CA GLY A 164 15.21 2.35 15.46
C GLY A 164 15.09 2.67 16.94
N SER A 165 14.81 3.93 17.33
CA SER A 165 14.56 4.29 18.73
C SER A 165 13.26 3.65 19.25
N HIS A 166 13.19 3.45 20.57
CA HIS A 166 11.99 2.96 21.23
C HIS A 166 10.77 3.89 21.02
N LEU A 167 10.99 5.19 20.95
CA LEU A 167 9.96 6.18 20.59
C LEU A 167 9.37 5.90 19.19
N MET A 168 10.22 5.59 18.22
CA MET A 168 9.75 5.28 16.88
C MET A 168 8.97 3.96 16.84
N GLU A 169 9.43 2.95 17.57
CA GLU A 169 8.71 1.68 17.74
C GLU A 169 7.31 1.89 18.34
N LEU A 170 7.22 2.63 19.44
CA LEU A 170 5.94 2.97 20.08
C LEU A 170 5.02 3.79 19.16
N SER A 171 5.58 4.73 18.40
CA SER A 171 4.82 5.50 17.40
C SER A 171 4.20 4.60 16.35
N MET A 172 4.96 3.67 15.79
CA MET A 172 4.46 2.71 14.80
C MET A 172 3.37 1.82 15.38
N LYS A 173 3.55 1.31 16.60
CA LYS A 173 2.54 0.50 17.31
C LYS A 173 1.24 1.28 17.57
N LEU A 174 1.32 2.55 17.97
CA LEU A 174 0.16 3.40 18.16
C LEU A 174 -0.59 3.65 16.85
N VAL A 175 0.12 3.94 15.77
CA VAL A 175 -0.48 4.09 14.44
C VAL A 175 -1.18 2.79 14.01
N GLN A 176 -0.53 1.63 14.21
CA GLN A 176 -1.11 0.33 13.91
C GLN A 176 -2.39 0.06 14.72
N LEU A 177 -2.40 0.40 16.02
CA LEU A 177 -3.59 0.28 16.86
C LEU A 177 -4.73 1.17 16.36
N MET A 178 -4.45 2.43 16.02
CA MET A 178 -5.47 3.32 15.48
C MET A 178 -6.05 2.79 14.15
N LEU A 179 -5.22 2.33 13.23
CA LEU A 179 -5.65 1.75 11.95
C LEU A 179 -6.43 0.43 12.11
N SER A 180 -6.24 -0.30 13.22
CA SER A 180 -7.02 -1.51 13.50
C SER A 180 -8.46 -1.24 13.91
N LYS A 181 -8.79 -0.02 14.35
CA LYS A 181 -10.11 0.37 14.87
C LYS A 181 -10.77 1.49 14.09
N VAL A 182 -9.99 2.39 13.54
CA VAL A 182 -10.46 3.53 12.74
C VAL A 182 -10.05 3.32 11.29
N SER A 183 -10.99 3.40 10.36
CA SER A 183 -10.66 3.22 8.94
C SER A 183 -9.70 4.30 8.45
N LEU A 184 -8.81 3.93 7.53
CA LEU A 184 -7.85 4.87 6.93
C LEU A 184 -8.56 6.07 6.29
N GLY A 185 -9.75 5.89 5.70
CA GLY A 185 -10.54 6.97 5.13
C GLY A 185 -10.87 8.06 6.16
N ILE A 186 -11.37 7.68 7.34
CA ILE A 186 -11.68 8.63 8.41
C ILE A 186 -10.42 9.36 8.87
N ILE A 187 -9.29 8.66 8.99
CA ILE A 187 -8.01 9.26 9.39
C ILE A 187 -7.53 10.25 8.33
N THR A 188 -7.58 9.89 7.06
CA THR A 188 -7.12 10.77 5.96
C THR A 188 -8.04 11.97 5.76
N ASP A 189 -9.34 11.83 5.96
CA ASP A 189 -10.28 12.96 5.91
C ASP A 189 -9.99 14.01 7.00
N ALA A 190 -9.56 13.56 8.19
CA ALA A 190 -9.29 14.44 9.33
C ALA A 190 -7.84 14.98 9.35
N CYS A 191 -6.84 14.16 8.99
CA CYS A 191 -5.41 14.41 9.26
C CYS A 191 -4.50 13.92 8.12
N LEU A 192 -4.81 14.26 6.85
CA LEU A 192 -4.09 13.78 5.67
C LEU A 192 -2.60 14.15 5.67
N VAL A 193 -2.29 15.41 5.97
CA VAL A 193 -0.91 15.94 5.95
C VAL A 193 -0.07 15.28 7.04
N GLU A 194 -0.63 15.14 8.23
CA GLU A 194 0.01 14.50 9.37
C GLU A 194 0.23 13.01 9.11
N MET A 195 -0.79 12.31 8.57
CA MET A 195 -0.65 10.90 8.21
C MET A 195 0.41 10.69 7.13
N SER A 196 0.51 11.56 6.13
CA SER A 196 1.57 11.49 5.11
C SER A 196 2.96 11.70 5.71
N THR A 197 3.09 12.54 6.74
CA THR A 197 4.36 12.75 7.47
C THR A 197 4.76 11.51 8.27
N ILE A 198 3.80 10.88 8.95
CA ILE A 198 4.01 9.61 9.66
C ILE A 198 4.46 8.51 8.69
N VAL A 199 3.76 8.36 7.56
CA VAL A 199 4.09 7.35 6.54
C VAL A 199 5.50 7.58 5.99
N ALA A 200 5.89 8.82 5.69
CA ALA A 200 7.24 9.14 5.23
C ALA A 200 8.32 8.77 6.27
N ALA A 201 8.04 8.99 7.55
CA ALA A 201 8.94 8.58 8.65
C ALA A 201 9.03 7.04 8.75
N ILE A 202 7.92 6.31 8.62
CA ILE A 202 7.91 4.84 8.62
C ILE A 202 8.67 4.29 7.40
N ILE A 203 8.53 4.90 6.22
CA ILE A 203 9.31 4.53 5.01
C ILE A 203 10.81 4.68 5.27
N ARG A 204 11.23 5.73 5.96
CA ARG A 204 12.63 5.89 6.35
C ARG A 204 13.09 4.77 7.28
N GLN A 205 12.29 4.37 8.28
CA GLN A 205 12.60 3.23 9.15
C GLN A 205 12.73 1.93 8.35
N PHE A 206 11.80 1.69 7.44
CA PHE A 206 11.84 0.55 6.52
C PHE A 206 13.14 0.49 5.71
N ALA A 207 13.67 1.62 5.27
CA ALA A 207 14.94 1.69 4.56
C ALA A 207 16.14 1.42 5.47
N MET A 208 16.20 2.12 6.61
CA MET A 208 17.42 2.25 7.41
C MET A 208 17.66 1.11 8.39
N LEU A 209 16.60 0.39 8.79
CA LEU A 209 16.71 -0.67 9.80
C LEU A 209 17.17 -2.01 9.22
N HIS A 210 17.84 -2.80 10.08
CA HIS A 210 18.32 -4.15 9.77
C HIS A 210 17.86 -5.21 10.80
N ASN A 211 16.86 -4.87 11.61
CA ASN A 211 16.29 -5.71 12.67
C ASN A 211 14.82 -6.03 12.43
N ALA A 212 14.13 -6.62 13.41
CA ALA A 212 12.71 -6.99 13.33
C ALA A 212 11.79 -5.80 13.01
N LEU A 213 12.09 -4.61 13.53
CA LEU A 213 11.29 -3.40 13.28
C LEU A 213 11.19 -3.03 11.78
N LYS A 214 12.16 -3.47 10.95
CA LYS A 214 12.06 -3.32 9.49
C LYS A 214 10.84 -4.03 8.93
N PHE A 215 10.54 -5.23 9.44
CA PHE A 215 9.38 -6.01 8.99
C PHE A 215 8.07 -5.43 9.54
N ASP A 216 8.08 -4.92 10.78
CA ASP A 216 6.93 -4.21 11.33
C ASP A 216 6.58 -2.97 10.48
N ALA A 217 7.60 -2.20 10.06
CA ALA A 217 7.44 -1.09 9.14
C ALA A 217 6.91 -1.54 7.77
N LEU A 218 7.45 -2.64 7.21
CA LEU A 218 6.99 -3.22 5.94
C LEU A 218 5.51 -3.62 6.00
N HIS A 219 5.12 -4.34 7.04
CA HIS A 219 3.74 -4.81 7.22
C HIS A 219 2.77 -3.64 7.39
N LEU A 220 3.14 -2.65 8.21
CA LEU A 220 2.32 -1.47 8.43
C LEU A 220 2.13 -0.65 7.15
N LEU A 221 3.21 -0.39 6.40
CA LEU A 221 3.15 0.31 5.11
C LEU A 221 2.30 -0.47 4.09
N SER A 222 2.52 -1.79 3.99
CA SER A 222 1.74 -2.64 3.09
C SER A 222 0.25 -2.62 3.43
N ALA A 223 -0.12 -2.65 4.71
CA ALA A 223 -1.50 -2.55 5.16
C ALA A 223 -2.13 -1.19 4.80
N ILE A 224 -1.41 -0.09 5.01
CA ILE A 224 -1.85 1.26 4.66
C ILE A 224 -2.10 1.39 3.15
N PHE A 225 -1.15 0.97 2.32
CA PHE A 225 -1.22 1.14 0.87
C PHE A 225 -2.15 0.13 0.17
N SER A 226 -2.43 -1.01 0.79
CA SER A 226 -3.42 -1.98 0.32
C SER A 226 -4.86 -1.62 0.68
N SER A 227 -5.07 -0.58 1.49
CA SER A 227 -6.41 -0.10 1.83
C SER A 227 -7.08 0.57 0.62
N ASP A 228 -8.36 0.31 0.42
CA ASP A 228 -9.19 0.94 -0.62
C ASP A 228 -9.25 2.48 -0.46
N TYR A 229 -9.00 2.97 0.75
CA TYR A 229 -8.98 4.40 1.10
C TYR A 229 -7.59 5.04 1.01
N SER A 230 -6.61 4.38 0.40
CA SER A 230 -5.22 4.90 0.29
C SER A 230 -5.03 5.98 -0.78
N GLY A 231 -6.02 6.21 -1.65
CA GLY A 231 -5.92 7.16 -2.78
C GLY A 231 -5.48 8.57 -2.37
N PRO A 232 -6.19 9.27 -1.47
CA PRO A 232 -5.82 10.63 -1.03
C PRO A 232 -4.41 10.70 -0.44
N LEU A 233 -4.00 9.67 0.31
CA LEU A 233 -2.67 9.59 0.91
C LEU A 233 -1.57 9.43 -0.16
N LYS A 234 -1.82 8.62 -1.19
CA LYS A 234 -0.89 8.45 -2.34
C LYS A 234 -0.72 9.77 -3.09
N GLU A 235 -1.79 10.50 -3.33
CA GLU A 235 -1.74 11.83 -3.97
C GLU A 235 -0.94 12.84 -3.12
N GLU A 236 -1.15 12.87 -1.80
CA GLU A 236 -0.44 13.77 -0.91
C GLU A 236 1.06 13.44 -0.83
N LEU A 237 1.43 12.15 -0.80
CA LEU A 237 2.82 11.72 -0.90
C LEU A 237 3.45 12.14 -2.23
N GLY A 238 2.72 12.05 -3.34
CA GLY A 238 3.18 12.50 -4.66
C GLY A 238 3.51 14.01 -4.70
N ARG A 239 2.80 14.84 -3.92
CA ARG A 239 3.10 16.27 -3.78
C ARG A 239 4.33 16.55 -2.91
N LYS A 240 4.67 15.64 -1.98
CA LYS A 240 5.74 15.79 -0.96
C LYS A 240 7.01 15.02 -1.31
N THR A 241 7.57 15.20 -2.51
CA THR A 241 8.81 14.50 -2.92
C THR A 241 10.08 15.00 -2.23
N ASN A 242 10.05 16.18 -1.60
CA ASN A 242 11.22 16.80 -0.96
C ASN A 242 11.78 16.02 0.25
N ASN A 243 11.04 15.04 0.79
CA ASN A 243 11.43 14.27 1.98
C ASN A 243 12.23 13.01 1.63
N HIS A 244 12.71 12.85 0.40
CA HIS A 244 13.44 11.66 -0.07
C HIS A 244 12.74 10.31 0.19
N TRP A 245 11.44 10.30 0.48
CA TRP A 245 10.71 9.07 0.72
C TRP A 245 10.78 8.08 -0.46
N PRO A 246 10.78 8.52 -1.75
CA PRO A 246 10.89 7.58 -2.88
C PRO A 246 12.23 6.86 -2.90
N ASP A 247 13.34 7.56 -2.54
CA ASP A 247 14.68 6.99 -2.45
C ASP A 247 14.77 5.99 -1.28
N TYR A 248 14.24 6.37 -0.11
CA TYR A 248 14.17 5.46 1.03
C TYR A 248 13.35 4.21 0.71
N LEU A 249 12.19 4.37 0.06
CA LEU A 249 11.34 3.24 -0.30
C LEU A 249 12.05 2.29 -1.26
N LEU A 250 12.77 2.81 -2.27
CA LEU A 250 13.57 2.02 -3.19
C LEU A 250 14.63 1.18 -2.46
N ILE A 251 15.39 1.80 -1.53
CA ILE A 251 16.39 1.09 -0.72
C ILE A 251 15.76 -0.03 0.10
N GLY A 252 14.63 0.25 0.75
CA GLY A 252 13.91 -0.73 1.55
C GLY A 252 13.44 -1.93 0.72
N VAL A 253 12.85 -1.66 -0.45
CA VAL A 253 12.39 -2.68 -1.41
C VAL A 253 13.56 -3.52 -1.91
N VAL A 254 14.64 -2.90 -2.37
CA VAL A 254 15.85 -3.61 -2.83
C VAL A 254 16.40 -4.49 -1.71
N ALA A 255 16.48 -3.97 -0.47
CA ALA A 255 16.99 -4.72 0.67
C ALA A 255 16.15 -5.97 0.99
N ILE A 256 14.82 -5.93 0.84
CA ILE A 256 13.98 -7.12 1.03
C ILE A 256 14.13 -8.10 -0.12
N LEU A 257 14.02 -7.62 -1.37
CA LEU A 257 13.98 -8.51 -2.54
C LEU A 257 15.30 -9.23 -2.80
N GLN A 258 16.45 -8.61 -2.48
CA GLN A 258 17.76 -9.24 -2.65
C GLN A 258 18.11 -10.29 -1.57
N ASN A 259 17.42 -10.27 -0.42
CA ASN A 259 17.74 -11.13 0.70
C ASN A 259 16.85 -12.39 0.74
N ARG A 260 17.31 -13.41 1.48
CA ARG A 260 16.55 -14.63 1.75
C ARG A 260 15.56 -14.41 2.88
N VAL A 261 14.44 -13.80 2.55
CA VAL A 261 13.31 -13.59 3.47
C VAL A 261 12.14 -14.51 3.11
N ALA A 262 11.13 -14.60 3.97
CA ALA A 262 9.92 -15.36 3.69
C ALA A 262 9.20 -14.83 2.42
N PRO A 263 8.53 -15.67 1.64
CA PRO A 263 7.78 -15.23 0.45
C PRO A 263 6.76 -14.13 0.75
N ALA A 264 6.08 -14.19 1.90
CA ALA A 264 5.13 -13.15 2.32
C ALA A 264 5.79 -11.77 2.41
N GLU A 265 7.02 -11.67 2.92
CA GLU A 265 7.76 -10.41 3.02
C GLU A 265 8.10 -9.83 1.65
N LYS A 266 8.46 -10.70 0.70
CA LYS A 266 8.68 -10.29 -0.69
C LYS A 266 7.41 -9.75 -1.31
N LEU A 267 6.29 -10.39 -1.09
CA LEU A 267 4.99 -9.94 -1.58
C LEU A 267 4.60 -8.57 -1.01
N HIS A 268 4.77 -8.35 0.31
CA HIS A 268 4.57 -7.02 0.90
C HIS A 268 5.48 -5.96 0.28
N SER A 269 6.73 -6.33 -0.03
CA SER A 269 7.66 -5.43 -0.72
C SER A 269 7.23 -5.13 -2.16
N LEU A 270 6.63 -6.08 -2.88
CA LEU A 270 6.05 -5.85 -4.21
C LEU A 270 4.83 -4.91 -4.16
N VAL A 271 4.00 -4.99 -3.10
CA VAL A 271 2.92 -4.00 -2.86
C VAL A 271 3.49 -2.60 -2.75
N LEU A 272 4.59 -2.43 -2.01
CA LEU A 272 5.24 -1.13 -1.87
C LEU A 272 5.86 -0.63 -3.19
N ALA A 273 6.48 -1.52 -3.96
CA ALA A 273 7.03 -1.18 -5.28
C ALA A 273 5.91 -0.75 -6.25
N GLU A 274 4.79 -1.49 -6.28
CA GLU A 274 3.61 -1.15 -7.09
C GLU A 274 3.06 0.24 -6.73
N THR A 275 2.96 0.52 -5.42
CA THR A 275 2.51 1.81 -4.91
C THR A 275 3.47 2.94 -5.31
N ALA A 276 4.78 2.75 -5.15
CA ALA A 276 5.78 3.74 -5.54
C ALA A 276 5.68 4.08 -7.03
N ILE A 277 5.57 3.07 -7.88
CA ILE A 277 5.43 3.26 -9.33
C ILE A 277 4.11 3.97 -9.66
N SER A 278 3.02 3.66 -8.96
CA SER A 278 1.74 4.32 -9.17
C SER A 278 1.76 5.82 -8.81
N ILE A 279 2.60 6.21 -7.84
CA ILE A 279 2.76 7.61 -7.42
C ILE A 279 3.80 8.34 -8.29
N MET A 280 4.95 7.71 -8.56
CA MET A 280 6.14 8.35 -9.14
C MET A 280 6.31 8.07 -10.64
N GLY A 281 5.55 7.12 -11.19
CA GLY A 281 5.72 6.61 -12.54
C GLY A 281 6.77 5.49 -12.62
N GLU A 282 6.81 4.82 -13.77
CA GLU A 282 7.61 3.61 -14.02
C GLU A 282 9.12 3.87 -13.88
N ARG A 283 9.58 5.08 -14.17
CA ARG A 283 11.00 5.48 -14.08
C ARG A 283 11.56 5.40 -12.67
N TRP A 284 10.71 5.33 -11.64
CA TRP A 284 11.15 5.09 -10.27
C TRP A 284 12.01 3.82 -10.13
N LEU A 285 11.73 2.77 -10.92
CA LEU A 285 12.50 1.51 -10.92
C LEU A 285 13.97 1.65 -11.32
N ILE A 286 14.31 2.68 -12.07
CA ILE A 286 15.65 2.94 -12.61
C ILE A 286 16.24 4.27 -12.11
N ASN A 287 15.59 4.91 -11.13
CA ASN A 287 16.03 6.20 -10.63
C ASN A 287 17.30 6.05 -9.79
N PRO A 288 18.37 6.83 -10.07
CA PRO A 288 19.56 6.82 -9.24
C PRO A 288 19.23 7.39 -7.85
N VAL A 289 19.55 6.63 -6.81
CA VAL A 289 19.33 7.04 -5.41
C VAL A 289 20.27 8.18 -5.03
N LYS A 290 19.71 9.27 -4.48
CA LYS A 290 20.44 10.47 -4.07
C LYS A 290 20.25 10.78 -2.58
N LEU A 291 20.75 9.90 -1.70
CA LEU A 291 20.73 10.16 -0.27
C LEU A 291 22.08 10.70 0.22
N PRO A 292 22.08 11.81 1.02
CA PRO A 292 23.32 12.51 1.40
C PRO A 292 24.27 11.69 2.29
N ASN A 293 23.81 10.61 2.92
CA ASN A 293 24.57 9.85 3.92
C ASN A 293 24.84 8.39 3.52
N MET A 294 24.55 7.98 2.29
CA MET A 294 24.83 6.60 1.85
C MET A 294 26.17 6.53 1.08
N GLN A 295 27.06 5.64 1.57
CA GLN A 295 28.35 5.35 0.93
C GLN A 295 28.24 4.36 -0.23
N GLU A 296 27.22 3.49 -0.23
CA GLU A 296 26.98 2.52 -1.31
C GLU A 296 25.85 3.01 -2.21
N GLN A 297 26.18 3.25 -3.48
CA GLN A 297 25.17 3.57 -4.49
C GLN A 297 24.49 2.28 -4.97
N VAL A 298 23.17 2.23 -4.90
CA VAL A 298 22.38 1.17 -5.53
C VAL A 298 22.46 1.36 -7.06
N PRO A 299 22.91 0.36 -7.84
CA PRO A 299 22.90 0.45 -9.30
C PRO A 299 21.49 0.77 -9.81
N PRO A 300 21.34 1.66 -10.81
CA PRO A 300 20.02 2.10 -11.29
C PRO A 300 19.11 0.95 -11.75
N ASP A 301 19.68 -0.10 -12.35
CA ASP A 301 18.97 -1.28 -12.86
C ASP A 301 18.63 -2.32 -11.79
N ARG A 302 19.24 -2.21 -10.60
CA ARG A 302 19.11 -3.23 -9.53
C ARG A 302 17.68 -3.40 -9.07
N CYS A 303 16.96 -2.30 -8.85
CA CYS A 303 15.56 -2.36 -8.42
C CYS A 303 14.67 -2.98 -9.49
N LEU A 304 14.83 -2.56 -10.75
CA LEU A 304 14.10 -3.11 -11.90
C LEU A 304 14.25 -4.63 -12.01
N LEU A 305 15.48 -5.14 -11.97
CA LEU A 305 15.75 -6.57 -12.10
C LEU A 305 15.19 -7.37 -10.92
N LEU A 306 15.30 -6.87 -9.70
CA LEU A 306 14.78 -7.55 -8.51
C LEU A 306 13.24 -7.56 -8.47
N VAL A 307 12.60 -6.47 -8.85
CA VAL A 307 11.13 -6.38 -8.92
C VAL A 307 10.61 -7.31 -10.02
N LEU A 308 11.23 -7.31 -11.21
CA LEU A 308 10.85 -8.22 -12.29
C LEU A 308 10.97 -9.68 -11.86
N GLU A 309 12.15 -10.08 -11.33
CA GLU A 309 12.39 -11.47 -10.96
C GLU A 309 11.44 -11.95 -9.85
N SER A 310 11.20 -11.09 -8.85
CA SER A 310 10.25 -11.42 -7.78
C SER A 310 8.82 -11.50 -8.31
N SER A 311 8.40 -10.59 -9.20
CA SER A 311 7.06 -10.61 -9.81
C SER A 311 6.85 -11.85 -10.67
N ARG A 312 7.88 -12.28 -11.44
CA ARG A 312 7.82 -13.53 -12.23
C ARG A 312 7.57 -14.76 -11.37
N VAL A 313 8.34 -14.87 -10.27
CA VAL A 313 8.16 -15.98 -9.33
C VAL A 313 6.77 -15.97 -8.71
N GLU A 314 6.29 -14.81 -8.29
CA GLU A 314 4.94 -14.67 -7.72
C GLU A 314 3.85 -14.99 -8.75
N VAL A 315 3.96 -14.54 -10.00
CA VAL A 315 3.01 -14.89 -11.07
C VAL A 315 2.94 -16.42 -11.23
N ALA A 316 4.07 -17.09 -11.36
CA ALA A 316 4.11 -18.54 -11.55
C ALA A 316 3.50 -19.30 -10.36
N VAL A 317 3.85 -18.93 -9.13
CA VAL A 317 3.35 -19.55 -7.90
C VAL A 317 1.84 -19.30 -7.75
N LEU A 318 1.39 -18.04 -7.92
CA LEU A 318 -0.01 -17.67 -7.71
C LEU A 318 -0.94 -18.30 -8.75
N LEU A 319 -0.53 -18.35 -10.03
CA LEU A 319 -1.32 -19.01 -11.07
C LEU A 319 -1.47 -20.51 -10.80
N ASN A 320 -0.38 -21.18 -10.41
CA ASN A 320 -0.43 -22.60 -10.03
C ASN A 320 -1.33 -22.83 -8.79
N ASP A 321 -1.20 -22.00 -7.78
CA ASP A 321 -2.02 -22.07 -6.57
C ASP A 321 -3.51 -21.84 -6.86
N ILE A 322 -3.85 -20.86 -7.72
CA ILE A 322 -5.22 -20.58 -8.13
C ILE A 322 -5.80 -21.77 -8.90
N ALA A 323 -5.03 -22.36 -9.84
CA ALA A 323 -5.45 -23.55 -10.57
C ALA A 323 -5.75 -24.71 -9.61
N TYR A 324 -4.84 -24.96 -8.65
CA TYR A 324 -5.04 -26.00 -7.64
C TYR A 324 -6.27 -25.74 -6.76
N LEU A 325 -6.44 -24.51 -6.26
CA LEU A 325 -7.58 -24.15 -5.43
C LEU A 325 -8.91 -24.24 -6.17
N LYS A 326 -8.96 -23.87 -7.45
CA LYS A 326 -10.15 -24.05 -8.29
C LYS A 326 -10.51 -25.53 -8.45
N TYR A 327 -9.51 -26.39 -8.65
CA TYR A 327 -9.71 -27.84 -8.70
C TYR A 327 -10.24 -28.40 -7.36
N GLU A 328 -9.69 -27.96 -6.22
CA GLU A 328 -10.18 -28.34 -4.90
C GLU A 328 -11.60 -27.79 -4.62
N ALA A 329 -11.89 -26.56 -5.01
CA ALA A 329 -13.22 -25.94 -4.84
C ALA A 329 -14.30 -26.71 -5.62
N SER A 330 -13.96 -27.33 -6.76
CA SER A 330 -14.88 -28.20 -7.50
C SER A 330 -15.30 -29.45 -6.72
N LYS A 331 -14.54 -29.82 -5.68
CA LYS A 331 -14.79 -30.98 -4.82
C LYS A 331 -15.40 -30.60 -3.45
N ASN A 332 -15.05 -29.44 -2.86
CA ASN A 332 -15.46 -28.98 -1.53
C ASN A 332 -15.64 -27.45 -1.45
N THR A 333 -16.75 -26.92 -0.95
CA THR A 333 -17.34 -25.65 -1.38
C THR A 333 -17.15 -24.41 -0.51
N SER A 334 -16.59 -24.35 0.69
CA SER A 334 -16.72 -23.09 1.47
C SER A 334 -15.43 -22.40 1.93
N SER A 335 -14.40 -23.13 2.24
CA SER A 335 -13.15 -22.53 2.79
C SER A 335 -12.18 -22.02 1.71
N THR A 336 -12.36 -22.46 0.47
CA THR A 336 -11.44 -22.20 -0.65
C THR A 336 -11.65 -20.85 -1.32
N MET A 337 -12.85 -20.27 -1.27
CA MET A 337 -13.18 -19.02 -1.97
C MET A 337 -12.39 -17.81 -1.45
N GLU A 338 -12.29 -17.64 -0.14
CA GLU A 338 -11.54 -16.53 0.47
C GLU A 338 -10.05 -16.60 0.11
N SER A 339 -9.50 -17.82 0.11
CA SER A 339 -8.11 -18.06 -0.31
C SER A 339 -7.89 -17.71 -1.79
N ILE A 340 -8.83 -18.06 -2.68
CA ILE A 340 -8.78 -17.70 -4.10
C ILE A 340 -8.81 -16.18 -4.27
N LEU A 341 -9.72 -15.47 -3.59
CA LEU A 341 -9.82 -14.01 -3.66
C LEU A 341 -8.54 -13.32 -3.18
N SER A 342 -7.95 -13.79 -2.08
CA SER A 342 -6.66 -13.28 -1.60
C SER A 342 -5.56 -13.47 -2.63
N LYS A 343 -5.43 -14.67 -3.23
CA LYS A 343 -4.41 -14.94 -4.24
C LYS A 343 -4.63 -14.18 -5.54
N ARG A 344 -5.87 -13.96 -5.97
CA ARG A 344 -6.21 -13.10 -7.10
C ARG A 344 -5.79 -11.64 -6.88
N ARG A 345 -5.98 -11.12 -5.66
CA ARG A 345 -5.53 -9.76 -5.32
C ARG A 345 -4.01 -9.64 -5.44
N HIS A 346 -3.26 -10.62 -4.94
CA HIS A 346 -1.80 -10.65 -5.06
C HIS A 346 -1.35 -10.82 -6.51
N LEU A 347 -2.01 -11.66 -7.28
CA LEU A 347 -1.76 -11.81 -8.71
C LEU A 347 -1.97 -10.50 -9.47
N GLY A 348 -3.02 -9.74 -9.12
CA GLY A 348 -3.27 -8.41 -9.67
C GLY A 348 -2.10 -7.44 -9.44
N ILE A 349 -1.46 -7.48 -8.27
CA ILE A 349 -0.27 -6.67 -7.96
C ILE A 349 0.91 -7.10 -8.83
N ALA A 350 1.19 -8.41 -8.91
CA ALA A 350 2.28 -8.95 -9.71
C ALA A 350 2.10 -8.63 -11.21
N PHE A 351 0.88 -8.76 -11.74
CA PHE A 351 0.54 -8.41 -13.11
C PHE A 351 0.65 -6.89 -13.36
N SER A 352 0.20 -6.05 -12.43
CA SER A 352 0.37 -4.60 -12.52
C SER A 352 1.85 -4.21 -12.64
N LEU A 353 2.73 -4.84 -11.85
CA LEU A 353 4.17 -4.62 -11.93
C LEU A 353 4.75 -5.06 -13.28
N VAL A 354 4.35 -6.23 -13.78
CA VAL A 354 4.78 -6.72 -15.10
C VAL A 354 4.34 -5.74 -16.20
N GLU A 355 3.08 -5.29 -16.21
CA GLU A 355 2.59 -4.30 -17.18
C GLU A 355 3.34 -2.97 -17.11
N LYS A 356 3.66 -2.48 -15.91
CA LYS A 356 4.43 -1.25 -15.71
C LYS A 356 5.88 -1.41 -16.20
N ILE A 357 6.48 -2.58 -16.01
CA ILE A 357 7.81 -2.90 -16.56
C ILE A 357 7.77 -2.98 -18.09
N ILE A 358 6.76 -3.60 -18.69
CA ILE A 358 6.57 -3.62 -20.14
C ILE A 358 6.55 -2.18 -20.68
N ARG A 359 5.74 -1.31 -20.08
CA ARG A 359 5.60 0.10 -20.47
C ARG A 359 6.90 0.88 -20.30
N LEU A 360 7.63 0.63 -19.19
CA LEU A 360 8.95 1.24 -18.97
C LEU A 360 9.93 0.89 -20.09
N ILE A 361 10.03 -0.40 -20.44
CA ILE A 361 10.97 -0.88 -21.45
C ILE A 361 10.61 -0.38 -22.85
N SER A 362 9.33 -0.31 -23.19
CA SER A 362 8.86 0.30 -24.43
C SER A 362 9.31 1.76 -24.53
N THR A 363 9.09 2.55 -23.48
CA THR A 363 9.46 3.97 -23.44
C THR A 363 10.99 4.19 -23.51
N ILE A 364 11.78 3.36 -22.81
CA ILE A 364 13.25 3.50 -22.80
C ILE A 364 13.87 3.09 -24.13
N GLY A 365 13.30 2.09 -24.81
CA GLY A 365 13.79 1.62 -26.11
C GLY A 365 13.75 2.70 -27.21
N GLU A 366 12.95 3.74 -27.03
CA GLU A 366 12.82 4.86 -27.96
C GLU A 366 13.77 6.04 -27.64
N GLU A 367 14.44 6.05 -26.46
CA GLU A 367 15.27 7.17 -26.00
C GLU A 367 16.78 6.95 -26.27
N GLU A 368 17.45 7.88 -26.94
CA GLU A 368 18.91 7.92 -27.02
C GLU A 368 19.53 8.26 -25.65
N GLY A 369 20.42 7.38 -25.14
CA GLY A 369 21.14 7.60 -23.88
C GLY A 369 20.45 6.99 -22.63
N SER A 370 19.78 5.86 -22.79
CA SER A 370 19.14 5.12 -21.71
C SER A 370 20.05 4.87 -20.51
N LEU A 371 19.48 5.00 -19.28
CA LEU A 371 20.12 4.63 -18.00
C LEU A 371 20.29 3.12 -17.83
N VAL A 372 19.69 2.32 -18.70
CA VAL A 372 19.70 0.86 -18.69
C VAL A 372 20.66 0.37 -19.78
N ASP A 373 21.61 -0.49 -19.42
CA ASP A 373 22.54 -1.09 -20.39
C ASP A 373 21.87 -2.18 -21.23
N ASP A 374 22.45 -2.48 -22.40
CA ASP A 374 21.94 -3.48 -23.35
C ASP A 374 21.79 -4.87 -22.70
N ASN A 375 22.69 -5.25 -21.80
CA ASN A 375 22.65 -6.55 -21.12
C ASN A 375 21.45 -6.63 -20.16
N THR A 376 21.19 -5.56 -19.44
CA THR A 376 20.02 -5.45 -18.56
C THR A 376 18.74 -5.46 -19.39
N PHE A 377 18.69 -4.74 -20.51
CA PHE A 377 17.56 -4.73 -21.43
C PHE A 377 17.24 -6.16 -21.91
N VAL A 378 18.26 -6.90 -22.39
CA VAL A 378 18.09 -8.31 -22.83
C VAL A 378 17.59 -9.20 -21.70
N LYS A 379 18.11 -9.04 -20.47
CA LYS A 379 17.61 -9.81 -19.30
C LYS A 379 16.14 -9.53 -19.01
N VAL A 380 15.72 -8.27 -19.09
CA VAL A 380 14.33 -7.89 -18.85
C VAL A 380 13.41 -8.49 -19.91
N ILE A 381 13.76 -8.39 -21.19
CA ILE A 381 12.98 -8.98 -22.29
C ILE A 381 12.87 -10.50 -22.14
N ASN A 382 13.96 -11.18 -21.81
CA ASN A 382 13.92 -12.64 -21.57
C ASN A 382 13.03 -12.97 -20.36
N GLY A 383 13.12 -12.23 -19.28
CA GLY A 383 12.28 -12.39 -18.11
C GLY A 383 10.79 -12.19 -18.42
N LEU A 384 10.44 -11.19 -19.21
CA LEU A 384 9.08 -10.95 -19.67
C LEU A 384 8.58 -12.09 -20.58
N ASN A 385 9.41 -12.56 -21.55
CA ASN A 385 9.08 -13.68 -22.42
C ASN A 385 8.74 -14.95 -21.62
N GLU A 386 9.55 -15.29 -20.61
CA GLU A 386 9.32 -16.44 -19.74
C GLU A 386 8.03 -16.26 -18.91
N THR A 387 7.77 -15.05 -18.41
CA THR A 387 6.54 -14.75 -17.66
C THR A 387 5.30 -14.96 -18.53
N ILE A 388 5.31 -14.42 -19.75
CA ILE A 388 4.19 -14.56 -20.69
C ILE A 388 4.01 -16.02 -21.13
N ALA A 389 5.09 -16.77 -21.29
CA ALA A 389 4.99 -18.21 -21.58
C ALA A 389 4.22 -18.96 -20.45
N VAL A 390 4.53 -18.69 -19.18
CA VAL A 390 3.81 -19.26 -18.03
C VAL A 390 2.34 -18.83 -18.02
N VAL A 391 2.02 -17.57 -18.32
CA VAL A 391 0.64 -17.09 -18.39
C VAL A 391 -0.13 -17.77 -19.53
N LEU A 392 0.50 -17.97 -20.69
CA LEU A 392 -0.11 -18.70 -21.82
C LEU A 392 -0.31 -20.19 -21.49
N GLU A 393 0.55 -20.80 -20.70
CA GLU A 393 0.34 -22.18 -20.20
C GLU A 393 -0.87 -22.28 -19.27
N TYR A 394 -1.02 -21.31 -18.36
CA TYR A 394 -2.20 -21.22 -17.52
C TYR A 394 -3.50 -21.06 -18.32
N LEU A 395 -3.50 -20.20 -19.35
CA LEU A 395 -4.65 -20.03 -20.26
C LEU A 395 -4.94 -21.29 -21.08
N GLN A 396 -3.91 -22.03 -21.47
CA GLN A 396 -4.10 -23.33 -22.17
C GLN A 396 -4.74 -24.34 -21.23
N ASP A 397 -4.25 -24.48 -20.01
CA ASP A 397 -4.84 -25.38 -19.02
C ASP A 397 -6.31 -25.05 -18.75
N ALA A 398 -6.63 -23.77 -18.57
CA ALA A 398 -8.00 -23.31 -18.39
C ALA A 398 -8.90 -23.61 -19.60
N LYS A 399 -8.38 -23.46 -20.84
CA LYS A 399 -9.06 -23.84 -22.08
C LYS A 399 -9.36 -25.34 -22.11
N ASP A 400 -8.38 -26.19 -21.77
CA ASP A 400 -8.49 -27.65 -21.80
C ASP A 400 -9.51 -28.15 -20.75
N HIS A 401 -9.68 -27.41 -19.65
CA HIS A 401 -10.71 -27.65 -18.64
C HIS A 401 -12.04 -26.95 -18.91
N GLY A 402 -12.20 -26.28 -20.06
CA GLY A 402 -13.46 -25.62 -20.45
C GLY A 402 -13.80 -24.36 -19.61
N GLN A 403 -12.86 -23.81 -18.86
CA GLN A 403 -13.07 -22.58 -18.08
C GLN A 403 -13.06 -21.38 -19.02
N LYS A 404 -14.07 -20.49 -18.91
CA LYS A 404 -14.17 -19.26 -19.72
C LYS A 404 -14.43 -18.01 -18.89
N LYS A 405 -14.80 -18.18 -17.61
CA LYS A 405 -15.08 -17.08 -16.69
C LYS A 405 -14.09 -17.05 -15.53
N GLY A 406 -13.56 -15.88 -15.23
CA GLY A 406 -12.67 -15.64 -14.10
C GLY A 406 -11.88 -14.37 -14.26
N ASP A 407 -11.78 -13.59 -13.19
CA ASP A 407 -11.01 -12.36 -13.19
C ASP A 407 -9.51 -12.61 -13.36
N ASP A 408 -9.02 -13.73 -12.85
CA ASP A 408 -7.65 -14.21 -13.07
C ASP A 408 -7.38 -14.56 -14.54
N LEU A 409 -8.35 -15.14 -15.23
CA LEU A 409 -8.26 -15.42 -16.67
C LEU A 409 -8.26 -14.12 -17.47
N LEU A 410 -9.16 -13.19 -17.14
CA LEU A 410 -9.26 -11.90 -17.80
C LEU A 410 -8.01 -11.05 -17.59
N ALA A 411 -7.47 -11.04 -16.36
CA ALA A 411 -6.20 -10.37 -16.04
C ALA A 411 -5.02 -11.01 -16.80
N SER A 412 -5.01 -12.35 -16.95
CA SER A 412 -4.02 -13.05 -17.75
C SER A 412 -4.07 -12.65 -19.23
N VAL A 413 -5.27 -12.56 -19.82
CA VAL A 413 -5.45 -12.07 -21.20
C VAL A 413 -4.95 -10.63 -21.33
N ARG A 414 -5.22 -9.78 -20.36
CA ARG A 414 -4.78 -8.39 -20.35
C ARG A 414 -3.25 -8.27 -20.37
N VAL A 415 -2.54 -8.98 -19.51
CA VAL A 415 -1.06 -8.95 -19.45
C VAL A 415 -0.44 -9.48 -20.73
N VAL A 416 -0.99 -10.57 -21.29
CA VAL A 416 -0.56 -11.09 -22.59
C VAL A 416 -0.79 -10.07 -23.69
N GLY A 417 -1.96 -9.42 -23.72
CA GLY A 417 -2.28 -8.37 -24.68
C GLY A 417 -1.33 -7.18 -24.60
N SER A 418 -1.02 -6.72 -23.38
CA SER A 418 -0.08 -5.62 -23.13
C SER A 418 1.33 -5.94 -23.63
N TYR A 419 1.82 -7.15 -23.38
CA TYR A 419 3.16 -7.56 -23.85
C TYR A 419 3.23 -7.72 -25.35
N LEU A 420 2.23 -8.39 -25.95
CA LEU A 420 2.22 -8.65 -27.37
C LEU A 420 1.92 -7.39 -28.21
N ALA A 421 1.39 -6.33 -27.61
CA ALA A 421 1.29 -5.03 -28.24
C ALA A 421 2.68 -4.44 -28.57
N GLU A 422 3.67 -4.71 -27.71
CA GLU A 422 5.05 -4.24 -27.92
C GLU A 422 5.92 -5.28 -28.67
N THR A 423 5.58 -6.57 -28.55
CA THR A 423 6.34 -7.69 -29.15
C THR A 423 5.43 -8.67 -29.86
N PRO A 424 4.79 -8.30 -30.98
CA PRO A 424 3.71 -9.10 -31.64
C PRO A 424 4.19 -10.45 -32.20
N MET A 425 5.50 -10.62 -32.34
CA MET A 425 6.11 -11.87 -32.84
C MET A 425 6.47 -12.85 -31.72
N ALA A 426 6.37 -12.41 -30.43
CA ALA A 426 6.66 -13.29 -29.30
C ALA A 426 5.59 -14.39 -29.19
N CYS A 427 5.99 -15.61 -28.88
CA CYS A 427 5.10 -16.76 -28.66
C CYS A 427 4.06 -17.00 -29.77
N LYS A 428 4.34 -16.61 -31.02
CA LYS A 428 3.41 -16.53 -32.17
C LYS A 428 2.55 -17.78 -32.36
N GLU A 429 3.14 -18.97 -32.28
CA GLU A 429 2.42 -20.25 -32.47
C GLU A 429 1.37 -20.44 -31.37
N LYS A 430 1.77 -20.30 -30.11
CA LYS A 430 0.90 -20.49 -28.94
C LYS A 430 -0.22 -19.45 -28.89
N VAL A 431 0.09 -18.21 -29.23
CA VAL A 431 -0.91 -17.12 -29.34
C VAL A 431 -1.94 -17.45 -30.41
N ARG A 432 -1.52 -17.94 -31.58
CA ARG A 432 -2.44 -18.36 -32.66
C ARG A 432 -3.40 -19.47 -32.19
N GLU A 433 -2.91 -20.47 -31.45
CA GLU A 433 -3.72 -21.57 -30.92
C GLU A 433 -4.72 -21.12 -29.84
N LEU A 434 -4.36 -20.11 -29.08
CA LEU A 434 -5.16 -19.57 -27.96
C LEU A 434 -6.03 -18.38 -28.35
N LEU A 435 -5.85 -17.76 -29.51
CA LEU A 435 -6.52 -16.50 -29.86
C LEU A 435 -8.04 -16.59 -29.73
N ALA A 436 -8.67 -17.63 -30.28
CA ALA A 436 -10.11 -17.84 -30.20
C ALA A 436 -10.59 -17.96 -28.72
N TYR A 437 -9.80 -18.65 -27.89
CA TYR A 437 -10.09 -18.82 -26.49
C TYR A 437 -9.94 -17.48 -25.74
N MET A 438 -8.82 -16.79 -25.90
CA MET A 438 -8.57 -15.48 -25.24
C MET A 438 -9.66 -14.46 -25.56
N LEU A 439 -10.15 -14.42 -26.80
CA LEU A 439 -11.26 -13.54 -27.21
C LEU A 439 -12.60 -13.91 -26.54
N SER A 440 -12.75 -15.15 -26.04
CA SER A 440 -13.97 -15.64 -25.39
C SER A 440 -13.93 -15.59 -23.86
N VAL A 441 -12.84 -15.11 -23.26
CA VAL A 441 -12.70 -15.02 -21.79
C VAL A 441 -13.52 -13.87 -21.24
N GLU A 442 -14.27 -14.13 -20.17
CA GLU A 442 -15.12 -13.17 -19.46
C GLU A 442 -14.70 -13.05 -17.99
N GLY A 443 -14.93 -11.89 -17.36
CA GLY A 443 -14.80 -11.69 -15.91
C GLY A 443 -15.93 -12.37 -15.12
N GLU A 444 -15.79 -12.43 -13.79
CA GLU A 444 -16.79 -13.04 -12.89
C GLU A 444 -17.99 -12.14 -12.65
N ASP A 445 -17.77 -10.85 -12.46
CA ASP A 445 -18.84 -9.90 -12.19
C ASP A 445 -19.68 -9.61 -13.43
N GLU A 446 -20.99 -9.46 -13.18
CA GLU A 446 -22.01 -9.21 -14.20
C GLU A 446 -21.70 -8.00 -15.09
N PRO A 447 -22.30 -7.93 -16.24
CA PRO A 447 -21.72 -7.69 -17.56
C PRO A 447 -21.23 -6.25 -17.74
N SER A 448 -20.19 -5.85 -17.02
CA SER A 448 -19.56 -4.54 -17.24
C SER A 448 -19.07 -4.40 -18.68
N SER A 449 -18.62 -5.45 -19.31
CA SER A 449 -18.39 -5.53 -20.75
C SER A 449 -18.09 -6.96 -21.22
N PRO A 450 -18.95 -7.60 -22.01
CA PRO A 450 -18.67 -8.90 -22.62
C PRO A 450 -17.51 -8.85 -23.62
N PHE A 451 -16.95 -7.67 -23.88
CA PHE A 451 -15.85 -7.45 -24.81
C PHE A 451 -14.56 -6.99 -24.12
N SER A 452 -14.44 -7.14 -22.79
CA SER A 452 -13.24 -6.72 -22.07
C SER A 452 -11.97 -7.41 -22.61
N SER A 453 -12.01 -8.72 -22.87
CA SER A 453 -10.89 -9.45 -23.46
C SER A 453 -10.52 -8.95 -24.85
N VAL A 454 -11.51 -8.62 -25.69
CA VAL A 454 -11.29 -8.04 -27.03
C VAL A 454 -10.61 -6.68 -26.91
N CYS A 455 -11.07 -5.82 -25.99
CA CYS A 455 -10.45 -4.51 -25.73
C CYS A 455 -8.99 -4.65 -25.29
N PHE A 456 -8.68 -5.57 -24.39
CA PHE A 456 -7.31 -5.80 -23.93
C PHE A 456 -6.38 -6.33 -25.04
N LEU A 457 -6.91 -7.09 -25.97
CA LEU A 457 -6.15 -7.60 -27.11
C LEU A 457 -6.10 -6.63 -28.30
N MET A 458 -6.88 -5.55 -28.30
CA MET A 458 -7.04 -4.66 -29.45
C MET A 458 -5.72 -4.15 -30.05
N PRO A 459 -4.73 -3.68 -29.26
CA PRO A 459 -3.45 -3.25 -29.82
C PRO A 459 -2.72 -4.38 -30.57
N LEU A 460 -2.70 -5.59 -30.00
CA LEU A 460 -2.17 -6.77 -30.66
C LEU A 460 -2.93 -7.07 -31.96
N LEU A 461 -4.27 -7.07 -31.90
CA LEU A 461 -5.13 -7.39 -33.05
C LEU A 461 -4.91 -6.40 -34.20
N CYS A 462 -4.75 -5.12 -33.89
CA CYS A 462 -4.43 -4.10 -34.89
C CYS A 462 -3.08 -4.41 -35.57
N GLN A 463 -2.04 -4.74 -34.81
CA GLN A 463 -0.72 -5.02 -35.35
C GLN A 463 -0.69 -6.30 -36.19
N ILE A 464 -1.24 -7.42 -35.71
CA ILE A 464 -1.22 -8.69 -36.48
C ILE A 464 -2.03 -8.61 -37.76
N THR A 465 -3.09 -7.76 -37.82
CA THR A 465 -3.91 -7.60 -39.01
C THR A 465 -3.26 -6.73 -40.10
N MET A 466 -2.14 -6.08 -39.81
CA MET A 466 -1.31 -5.47 -40.86
C MET A 466 -0.79 -6.53 -41.85
N ASP A 467 -0.56 -7.75 -41.39
CA ASP A 467 -0.14 -8.90 -42.19
C ASP A 467 -1.32 -9.80 -42.61
N PHE A 468 -1.21 -10.48 -43.78
CA PHE A 468 -2.25 -11.35 -44.31
C PHE A 468 -2.50 -12.58 -43.40
N GLU A 469 -1.44 -13.22 -42.92
CA GLU A 469 -1.54 -14.41 -42.07
C GLU A 469 -2.20 -14.07 -40.70
N GLY A 470 -1.96 -12.88 -40.17
CA GLY A 470 -2.66 -12.38 -38.97
C GLY A 470 -4.15 -12.17 -39.22
N CYS A 471 -4.53 -11.55 -40.34
CA CYS A 471 -5.95 -11.45 -40.76
C CYS A 471 -6.61 -12.81 -40.90
N LYS A 472 -5.94 -13.77 -41.53
CA LYS A 472 -6.42 -15.13 -41.70
C LYS A 472 -6.62 -15.84 -40.36
N SER A 473 -5.69 -15.69 -39.44
CA SER A 473 -5.78 -16.23 -38.08
C SER A 473 -6.98 -15.65 -37.32
N LEU A 474 -7.17 -14.32 -37.41
CA LEU A 474 -8.29 -13.63 -36.77
C LEU A 474 -9.66 -14.04 -37.36
N VAL A 475 -9.74 -14.19 -38.68
CA VAL A 475 -10.96 -14.65 -39.35
C VAL A 475 -11.29 -16.07 -38.98
N SER A 476 -10.29 -16.99 -38.99
CA SER A 476 -10.49 -18.41 -38.66
C SER A 476 -10.89 -18.62 -37.19
N SER A 477 -10.46 -17.72 -36.27
CA SER A 477 -10.87 -17.73 -34.87
C SER A 477 -12.27 -17.14 -34.63
N GLY A 478 -12.91 -16.55 -35.63
CA GLY A 478 -14.19 -15.84 -35.50
C GLY A 478 -14.03 -14.43 -34.85
N GLY A 479 -12.81 -14.02 -34.55
CA GLY A 479 -12.52 -12.76 -33.84
C GLY A 479 -12.95 -11.51 -34.59
N HIS A 480 -13.02 -11.56 -35.94
CA HIS A 480 -13.51 -10.43 -36.76
C HIS A 480 -14.93 -9.99 -36.35
N ARG A 481 -15.84 -10.92 -36.04
CA ARG A 481 -17.19 -10.60 -35.57
C ARG A 481 -17.16 -9.95 -34.18
N ALA A 482 -16.38 -10.49 -33.27
CA ALA A 482 -16.24 -9.98 -31.91
C ALA A 482 -15.70 -8.51 -31.92
N ILE A 483 -14.74 -8.19 -32.80
CA ILE A 483 -14.19 -6.84 -32.93
C ILE A 483 -15.26 -5.87 -33.44
N VAL A 484 -16.03 -6.23 -34.49
CA VAL A 484 -17.08 -5.37 -35.01
C VAL A 484 -18.16 -5.13 -33.96
N GLN A 485 -18.59 -6.16 -33.24
CA GLN A 485 -19.56 -6.02 -32.13
C GLN A 485 -19.01 -5.15 -31.00
N CYS A 486 -17.73 -5.33 -30.63
CA CYS A 486 -17.04 -4.51 -29.65
C CYS A 486 -17.02 -3.04 -30.09
N LEU A 487 -16.67 -2.75 -31.35
CA LEU A 487 -16.61 -1.39 -31.89
C LEU A 487 -18.00 -0.73 -31.88
N VAL A 488 -19.06 -1.43 -32.31
CA VAL A 488 -20.44 -0.94 -32.24
C VAL A 488 -20.82 -0.53 -30.82
N LYS A 489 -20.44 -1.35 -29.83
CA LYS A 489 -20.73 -1.08 -28.42
C LYS A 489 -19.91 0.09 -27.86
N LEU A 490 -18.61 0.15 -28.15
CA LEU A 490 -17.71 1.23 -27.72
C LEU A 490 -18.21 2.59 -28.22
N VAL A 491 -18.60 2.66 -29.47
CA VAL A 491 -19.15 3.86 -30.11
C VAL A 491 -20.50 4.26 -29.50
N GLY A 492 -21.35 3.28 -29.14
CA GLY A 492 -22.68 3.53 -28.56
C GLY A 492 -22.68 3.97 -27.09
N GLN A 493 -21.59 3.81 -26.36
CA GLN A 493 -21.50 4.12 -24.92
C GLN A 493 -21.12 5.57 -24.58
N ASN A 494 -21.26 6.54 -25.53
CA ASN A 494 -20.93 7.97 -25.31
C ASN A 494 -19.49 8.19 -24.78
N ALA A 495 -18.52 7.47 -25.30
CA ALA A 495 -17.12 7.55 -24.88
C ALA A 495 -16.45 8.86 -25.36
N LEU A 496 -16.83 9.99 -24.75
CA LEU A 496 -16.06 11.23 -24.77
C LEU A 496 -14.90 11.19 -23.74
N THR A 497 -14.77 10.08 -23.01
CA THR A 497 -13.72 9.86 -22.01
C THR A 497 -12.72 8.82 -22.51
N ASP A 498 -11.45 8.99 -22.25
CA ASP A 498 -10.21 8.15 -22.40
C ASP A 498 -10.16 6.90 -23.32
N SER A 499 -11.30 6.36 -23.76
CA SER A 499 -11.39 5.15 -24.61
C SER A 499 -11.28 5.43 -26.12
N SER A 500 -11.03 6.67 -26.54
CA SER A 500 -10.91 7.02 -27.98
C SER A 500 -9.81 6.22 -28.69
N GLY A 501 -8.68 5.93 -28.03
CA GLY A 501 -7.61 5.10 -28.57
C GLY A 501 -8.06 3.69 -28.97
N GLY A 502 -8.88 3.05 -28.16
CA GLY A 502 -9.44 1.73 -28.45
C GLY A 502 -10.37 1.73 -29.68
N ILE A 503 -11.15 2.79 -29.88
CA ILE A 503 -12.01 2.93 -31.06
C ILE A 503 -11.18 3.03 -32.34
N PHE A 504 -10.11 3.83 -32.37
CA PHE A 504 -9.22 3.95 -33.53
C PHE A 504 -8.56 2.62 -33.87
N LEU A 505 -8.00 1.92 -32.86
CA LEU A 505 -7.37 0.60 -33.08
C LEU A 505 -8.38 -0.43 -33.62
N ALA A 506 -9.62 -0.40 -33.13
CA ALA A 506 -10.68 -1.28 -33.63
C ALA A 506 -11.08 -0.92 -35.08
N CYS A 507 -11.18 0.38 -35.42
CA CYS A 507 -11.42 0.84 -36.80
C CYS A 507 -10.30 0.39 -37.74
N ASP A 508 -9.02 0.57 -37.36
CA ASP A 508 -7.87 0.14 -38.17
C ASP A 508 -7.86 -1.38 -38.36
N THR A 509 -8.16 -2.13 -37.31
CA THR A 509 -8.28 -3.61 -37.39
C THR A 509 -9.36 -4.03 -38.38
N VAL A 510 -10.55 -3.42 -38.30
CA VAL A 510 -11.65 -3.68 -39.25
C VAL A 510 -11.27 -3.26 -40.66
N LEU A 511 -10.63 -2.12 -40.85
CA LEU A 511 -10.17 -1.64 -42.15
C LEU A 511 -9.14 -2.60 -42.77
N ASN A 512 -8.17 -3.08 -41.99
CA ASN A 512 -7.18 -4.07 -42.45
C ASN A 512 -7.83 -5.36 -42.95
N LEU A 513 -8.88 -5.83 -42.27
CA LEU A 513 -9.67 -6.98 -42.70
C LEU A 513 -10.46 -6.72 -43.97
N LEU A 514 -11.07 -5.54 -44.11
CA LEU A 514 -11.85 -5.14 -45.29
C LEU A 514 -10.99 -4.99 -46.53
N ILE A 515 -9.78 -4.43 -46.42
CA ILE A 515 -8.83 -4.29 -47.53
C ILE A 515 -8.45 -5.65 -48.08
N LYS A 516 -8.27 -6.66 -47.22
CA LYS A 516 -7.85 -8.04 -47.58
C LYS A 516 -9.02 -9.01 -47.75
N ARG A 517 -10.28 -8.53 -47.77
CA ARG A 517 -11.49 -9.36 -47.74
C ARG A 517 -11.60 -10.36 -48.87
N GLU A 518 -11.19 -10.01 -50.10
CA GLU A 518 -11.29 -10.87 -51.27
C GLU A 518 -10.34 -12.05 -51.17
N GLU A 519 -9.10 -11.79 -50.76
CA GLU A 519 -8.07 -12.82 -50.55
C GLU A 519 -8.43 -13.75 -49.38
N LEU A 520 -9.07 -13.21 -48.34
CA LEU A 520 -9.52 -13.94 -47.15
C LEU A 520 -10.81 -14.73 -47.40
N GLN A 521 -11.48 -14.52 -48.51
CA GLN A 521 -12.82 -15.04 -48.79
C GLN A 521 -13.81 -14.72 -47.65
N LEU A 522 -13.70 -13.54 -47.06
CA LEU A 522 -14.45 -13.14 -45.88
C LEU A 522 -15.94 -13.01 -46.22
N SER A 523 -16.78 -13.90 -45.66
CA SER A 523 -18.24 -13.77 -45.72
C SER A 523 -18.68 -12.59 -44.86
N MET A 524 -19.19 -11.52 -45.50
CA MET A 524 -19.69 -10.32 -44.83
C MET A 524 -21.10 -10.56 -44.31
N ASP A 525 -21.29 -10.43 -43.00
CA ASP A 525 -22.62 -10.29 -42.41
C ASP A 525 -23.11 -8.86 -42.62
N ALA A 526 -23.94 -8.64 -43.65
CA ALA A 526 -24.39 -7.32 -44.05
C ALA A 526 -25.10 -6.57 -42.91
N SER A 527 -25.86 -7.28 -42.06
CA SER A 527 -26.53 -6.67 -40.92
C SER A 527 -25.53 -6.06 -39.93
N LEU A 528 -24.49 -6.80 -39.56
CA LEU A 528 -23.47 -6.38 -38.61
C LEU A 528 -22.69 -5.15 -39.10
N TYR A 529 -22.35 -5.09 -40.38
CA TYR A 529 -21.64 -3.93 -40.94
C TYR A 529 -22.54 -2.72 -41.16
N ILE A 530 -23.85 -2.92 -41.42
CA ILE A 530 -24.82 -1.82 -41.45
C ILE A 530 -24.94 -1.21 -40.04
N ASP A 531 -25.02 -2.01 -39.00
CA ASP A 531 -25.08 -1.51 -37.63
C ASP A 531 -23.80 -0.77 -37.24
N LEU A 532 -22.63 -1.27 -37.69
CA LEU A 532 -21.35 -0.57 -37.52
C LEU A 532 -21.37 0.82 -38.21
N LEU A 533 -21.81 0.89 -39.46
CA LEU A 533 -21.88 2.15 -40.19
C LEU A 533 -22.81 3.16 -39.51
N LYS A 534 -23.98 2.71 -39.05
CA LYS A 534 -24.90 3.55 -38.27
C LYS A 534 -24.27 4.09 -37.00
N ALA A 535 -23.59 3.20 -36.22
CA ALA A 535 -22.91 3.56 -34.99
C ALA A 535 -21.80 4.59 -35.24
N LEU A 536 -20.95 4.35 -36.26
CA LEU A 536 -19.85 5.26 -36.62
C LEU A 536 -20.38 6.63 -37.12
N THR A 537 -21.47 6.64 -37.89
CA THR A 537 -22.09 7.90 -38.31
C THR A 537 -22.58 8.70 -37.11
N TYR A 538 -23.29 8.06 -36.20
CA TYR A 538 -23.75 8.69 -34.96
C TYR A 538 -22.59 9.25 -34.11
N TRP A 539 -21.49 8.47 -33.96
CA TRP A 539 -20.30 8.89 -33.22
C TRP A 539 -19.62 10.10 -33.87
N ALA A 540 -19.49 10.10 -35.21
CA ALA A 540 -18.90 11.20 -35.96
C ALA A 540 -19.72 12.51 -35.79
N ASP A 541 -21.05 12.43 -35.79
CA ASP A 541 -21.92 13.56 -35.55
C ASP A 541 -21.75 14.16 -34.14
N ILE A 542 -21.67 13.30 -33.11
CA ILE A 542 -21.42 13.75 -31.73
C ILE A 542 -20.03 14.41 -31.61
N PHE A 543 -19.01 13.83 -32.23
CA PHE A 543 -17.64 14.33 -32.18
C PHE A 543 -17.56 15.73 -32.86
N LEU A 544 -18.21 15.92 -33.98
CA LEU A 544 -18.29 17.20 -34.68
C LEU A 544 -19.04 18.29 -33.87
N LEU A 545 -20.11 17.91 -33.18
CA LEU A 545 -20.84 18.81 -32.28
C LEU A 545 -20.02 19.23 -31.07
N ALA A 546 -19.27 18.29 -30.45
CA ALA A 546 -18.38 18.57 -29.34
C ALA A 546 -17.21 19.48 -29.76
N TYR A 547 -16.60 19.23 -30.92
CA TYR A 547 -15.52 20.04 -31.49
C TYR A 547 -15.97 21.46 -31.77
N ASN A 548 -17.14 21.65 -32.37
CA ASN A 548 -17.71 22.96 -32.65
C ASN A 548 -18.08 23.74 -31.39
N SER A 549 -18.49 23.05 -30.31
CA SER A 549 -18.77 23.68 -29.01
C SER A 549 -17.49 24.15 -28.28
N LEU A 550 -16.39 23.44 -28.43
CA LEU A 550 -15.07 23.82 -27.90
C LEU A 550 -14.44 24.98 -28.69
N GLY A 551 -14.60 24.99 -30.01
CA GLY A 551 -14.17 26.10 -30.88
C GLY A 551 -14.87 27.43 -30.57
N ASN A 552 -16.15 27.38 -30.24
CA ASN A 552 -16.93 28.57 -29.85
C ASN A 552 -16.58 29.10 -28.45
N LYS A 553 -16.04 28.24 -27.54
CA LYS A 553 -15.57 28.66 -26.21
C LYS A 553 -14.14 29.26 -26.23
N LEU A 554 -13.36 29.00 -27.28
CA LEU A 554 -12.04 29.58 -27.46
C LEU A 554 -12.04 30.91 -28.21
N CYS A 555 -13.20 31.25 -28.87
CA CYS A 555 -13.39 32.50 -29.58
C CYS A 555 -14.23 33.53 -28.82
N SER A 556 -14.75 33.19 -27.64
CA SER A 556 -15.45 34.11 -26.71
C SER A 556 -14.55 34.39 -25.48
#